data_b18af0237ec57053cdeab72dbd40b78e
#
_entry.id   b18af0237ec57053cdeab72dbd40b78e
#
_cell.length_a   1.000
_cell.length_b   1.000
_cell.length_c   1.000
_cell.angle_alpha   90.00
_cell.angle_beta   90.00
_cell.angle_gamma   90.00
#
_symmetry.space_group_name_H-M   'P 1'
#
loop_
_entity.id
_entity.type
_entity.pdbx_description
1 polymer ?
#
loop_
_entity_poly.entity_id
_entity_poly.type
_entity_poly.pdbx_seq_one_letter_code
_entity_poly.pdbx_strand_id
1 'polypeptide(L)'
;PFGIEFISLAFALFKAGTVPVLIDPGLGRKNILKCIEEAKPQGMITIPLAHAIAQIFRKPFQSVRNKITVGSRWFWGGKTLDDIRKLADPNPTFPKILSDDPAAILFTSGSTGSPKGVLYTHGMFLSQLNTLRSCYDIKPGEIDLQTFPLFALFGVGIGMTSILPEMDFTRPAKVNPEMILQTATAQNVTSAFGSPALWDTVSRHCLKHNRRLPTIKRILMAGAPIPGSLLERFDQILKPETKIYTPYGATESLPVASIERKEVLEETFQKNRQGHGTCVGRIVPGIELKIISITDDAIPKWNDSLELPQGEIGEITVKGPW
;
A
#
# COMPACT_ATOMS: atom_id res chain seq x y z
N PRO A 1 -0.11 -12.04 -10.73
CA PRO A 1 0.84 -10.94 -10.87
C PRO A 1 0.11 -9.62 -10.68
N PHE A 2 0.81 -8.64 -10.18
CA PHE A 2 0.32 -7.28 -10.10
C PHE A 2 0.20 -6.70 -11.51
N GLY A 3 -0.95 -6.11 -11.84
CA GLY A 3 -1.26 -5.58 -13.16
C GLY A 3 -2.72 -5.14 -13.24
N ILE A 4 -3.20 -4.88 -14.43
CA ILE A 4 -4.59 -4.45 -14.70
C ILE A 4 -5.59 -5.49 -14.18
N GLU A 5 -5.32 -6.79 -14.36
CA GLU A 5 -6.17 -7.86 -13.87
C GLU A 5 -6.32 -7.83 -12.35
N PHE A 6 -5.24 -7.54 -11.61
CA PHE A 6 -5.30 -7.43 -10.15
C PHE A 6 -6.24 -6.30 -9.73
N ILE A 7 -6.08 -5.11 -10.32
CA ILE A 7 -6.90 -3.93 -10.01
C ILE A 7 -8.37 -4.20 -10.37
N SER A 8 -8.61 -4.70 -11.58
CA SER A 8 -9.97 -5.03 -12.04
C SER A 8 -10.65 -6.06 -11.16
N LEU A 9 -9.93 -7.11 -10.77
CA LEU A 9 -10.45 -8.16 -9.88
C LEU A 9 -10.71 -7.64 -8.47
N ALA A 10 -9.84 -6.78 -7.91
CA ALA A 10 -10.06 -6.20 -6.59
C ALA A 10 -11.37 -5.39 -6.56
N PHE A 11 -11.58 -4.50 -7.53
CA PHE A 11 -12.83 -3.73 -7.61
C PHE A 11 -14.06 -4.61 -7.92
N ALA A 12 -13.92 -5.65 -8.75
CA ALA A 12 -14.99 -6.60 -8.99
C ALA A 12 -15.40 -7.36 -7.72
N LEU A 13 -14.42 -7.78 -6.92
CA LEU A 13 -14.64 -8.45 -5.64
C LEU A 13 -15.30 -7.52 -4.62
N PHE A 14 -14.83 -6.27 -4.50
CA PHE A 14 -15.45 -5.26 -3.64
C PHE A 14 -16.91 -5.04 -4.05
N LYS A 15 -17.18 -4.85 -5.36
CA LYS A 15 -18.52 -4.62 -5.87
C LYS A 15 -19.45 -5.83 -5.70
N ALA A 16 -18.90 -7.04 -5.69
CA ALA A 16 -19.62 -8.28 -5.44
C ALA A 16 -19.87 -8.56 -3.93
N GLY A 17 -19.40 -7.70 -3.02
CA GLY A 17 -19.49 -7.91 -1.57
C GLY A 17 -18.66 -9.09 -1.07
N THR A 18 -17.62 -9.47 -1.79
CA THR A 18 -16.69 -10.53 -1.37
C THR A 18 -15.46 -9.90 -0.70
N VAL A 19 -14.86 -10.62 0.24
CA VAL A 19 -13.73 -10.15 1.04
C VAL A 19 -12.42 -10.75 0.48
N PRO A 20 -11.65 -10.02 -0.36
CA PRO A 20 -10.35 -10.50 -0.80
C PRO A 20 -9.37 -10.57 0.37
N VAL A 21 -8.61 -11.67 0.40
CA VAL A 21 -7.48 -11.85 1.31
C VAL A 21 -6.20 -11.52 0.55
N LEU A 22 -5.53 -10.45 0.94
CA LEU A 22 -4.33 -9.94 0.30
C LEU A 22 -3.11 -10.27 1.17
N ILE A 23 -2.18 -11.02 0.60
CA ILE A 23 -0.98 -11.49 1.30
C ILE A 23 0.23 -11.00 0.53
N ASP A 24 1.12 -10.26 1.22
CA ASP A 24 2.36 -9.80 0.63
C ASP A 24 3.27 -11.00 0.30
N PRO A 25 3.70 -11.16 -0.96
CA PRO A 25 4.67 -12.17 -1.35
C PRO A 25 6.01 -12.09 -0.59
N GLY A 26 6.36 -10.90 -0.09
CA GLY A 26 7.55 -10.66 0.73
C GLY A 26 7.56 -11.40 2.07
N LEU A 27 6.42 -11.85 2.57
CA LEU A 27 6.32 -12.65 3.80
C LEU A 27 7.03 -14.02 3.71
N GLY A 28 7.35 -14.47 2.51
CA GLY A 28 7.95 -15.77 2.26
C GLY A 28 6.97 -16.94 2.34
N ARG A 29 7.28 -18.01 1.63
CA ARG A 29 6.37 -19.14 1.40
C ARG A 29 5.74 -19.72 2.67
N LYS A 30 6.52 -19.92 3.74
CA LYS A 30 6.02 -20.52 5.00
C LYS A 30 4.93 -19.68 5.64
N ASN A 31 5.12 -18.36 5.69
CA ASN A 31 4.15 -17.44 6.27
C ASN A 31 2.91 -17.27 5.37
N ILE A 32 3.09 -17.22 4.05
CA ILE A 32 1.95 -17.19 3.11
C ILE A 32 1.02 -18.39 3.33
N LEU A 33 1.57 -19.62 3.47
CA LEU A 33 0.76 -20.82 3.73
C LEU A 33 0.02 -20.74 5.06
N LYS A 34 0.67 -20.18 6.11
CA LYS A 34 0.00 -19.95 7.40
C LYS A 34 -1.15 -18.93 7.28
N CYS A 35 -0.95 -17.81 6.59
CA CYS A 35 -2.00 -16.82 6.34
C CYS A 35 -3.21 -17.44 5.63
N ILE A 36 -2.98 -18.29 4.62
CA ILE A 36 -4.05 -18.98 3.89
C ILE A 36 -4.79 -19.97 4.80
N GLU A 37 -4.07 -20.74 5.61
CA GLU A 37 -4.66 -21.69 6.57
C GLU A 37 -5.51 -20.97 7.62
N GLU A 38 -5.08 -19.80 8.09
CA GLU A 38 -5.80 -18.97 9.05
C GLU A 38 -7.05 -18.32 8.43
N ALA A 39 -6.89 -17.70 7.25
CA ALA A 39 -7.99 -17.02 6.57
C ALA A 39 -9.07 -17.96 6.05
N LYS A 40 -8.76 -19.24 5.80
CA LYS A 40 -9.69 -20.27 5.28
C LYS A 40 -10.50 -19.78 4.07
N PRO A 41 -9.88 -19.30 2.99
CA PRO A 41 -10.59 -18.71 1.86
C PRO A 41 -11.46 -19.75 1.15
N GLN A 42 -12.65 -19.33 0.73
CA GLN A 42 -13.57 -20.19 -0.04
C GLN A 42 -13.25 -20.19 -1.54
N GLY A 43 -12.58 -19.15 -2.03
CA GLY A 43 -12.18 -18.97 -3.41
C GLY A 43 -10.69 -18.66 -3.55
N MET A 44 -10.12 -19.02 -4.69
CA MET A 44 -8.72 -18.73 -5.02
C MET A 44 -8.65 -18.23 -6.47
N ILE A 45 -8.21 -16.98 -6.63
CA ILE A 45 -7.96 -16.38 -7.95
C ILE A 45 -6.46 -16.15 -8.06
N THR A 46 -5.80 -16.90 -8.94
CA THR A 46 -4.33 -16.81 -9.03
C THR A 46 -3.78 -17.34 -10.36
N ILE A 47 -2.46 -17.18 -10.52
CA ILE A 47 -1.71 -17.67 -11.68
C ILE A 47 -1.50 -19.21 -11.62
N PRO A 48 -1.18 -19.85 -12.77
CA PRO A 48 -0.97 -21.29 -12.84
C PRO A 48 0.00 -21.86 -11.81
N LEU A 49 1.15 -21.19 -11.62
CA LEU A 49 2.18 -21.62 -10.68
C LEU A 49 1.65 -21.71 -9.23
N ALA A 50 0.86 -20.74 -8.78
CA ALA A 50 0.32 -20.74 -7.42
C ALA A 50 -0.76 -21.83 -7.24
N HIS A 51 -1.56 -22.14 -8.28
CA HIS A 51 -2.45 -23.29 -8.27
C HIS A 51 -1.68 -24.62 -8.19
N ALA A 52 -0.57 -24.76 -8.90
CA ALA A 52 0.29 -25.95 -8.82
C ALA A 52 0.87 -26.13 -7.40
N ILE A 53 1.34 -25.04 -6.79
CA ILE A 53 1.81 -25.03 -5.39
C ILE A 53 0.70 -25.50 -4.44
N ALA A 54 -0.54 -25.06 -4.64
CA ALA A 54 -1.69 -25.46 -3.83
C ALA A 54 -2.02 -26.95 -3.94
N GLN A 55 -1.67 -27.63 -5.06
CA GLN A 55 -1.81 -29.09 -5.19
C GLN A 55 -0.76 -29.85 -4.35
N ILE A 56 0.42 -29.26 -4.16
CA ILE A 56 1.51 -29.85 -3.37
C ILE A 56 1.22 -29.63 -1.87
N PHE A 57 0.85 -28.41 -1.47
CA PHE A 57 0.59 -28.02 -0.09
C PHE A 57 -0.91 -27.98 0.20
N ARG A 58 -1.59 -29.14 0.15
CA ARG A 58 -3.06 -29.22 0.20
C ARG A 58 -3.69 -28.67 1.47
N LYS A 59 -3.04 -28.84 2.64
CA LYS A 59 -3.62 -28.53 3.96
C LYS A 59 -4.09 -27.05 4.08
N PRO A 60 -3.30 -26.00 3.76
CA PRO A 60 -3.75 -24.61 3.84
C PRO A 60 -4.93 -24.28 2.90
N PHE A 61 -5.12 -25.06 1.83
CA PHE A 61 -6.12 -24.80 0.79
C PHE A 61 -7.36 -25.68 0.89
N GLN A 62 -7.58 -26.39 2.01
CA GLN A 62 -8.73 -27.31 2.18
C GLN A 62 -10.08 -26.61 2.09
N SER A 63 -10.15 -25.32 2.47
CA SER A 63 -11.37 -24.50 2.40
C SER A 63 -11.70 -24.03 0.98
N VAL A 64 -10.75 -24.07 0.04
CA VAL A 64 -10.92 -23.55 -1.33
C VAL A 64 -11.83 -24.44 -2.16
N ARG A 65 -13.03 -23.95 -2.44
CA ARG A 65 -14.03 -24.63 -3.29
C ARG A 65 -14.01 -24.09 -4.72
N ASN A 66 -13.82 -22.77 -4.88
CA ASN A 66 -13.84 -22.09 -6.16
C ASN A 66 -12.43 -21.72 -6.61
N LYS A 67 -12.05 -22.12 -7.82
CA LYS A 67 -10.73 -21.85 -8.39
C LYS A 67 -10.86 -21.09 -9.69
N ILE A 68 -10.20 -19.95 -9.79
CA ILE A 68 -10.12 -19.12 -11.00
C ILE A 68 -8.65 -18.94 -11.35
N THR A 69 -8.27 -19.33 -12.55
CA THR A 69 -6.90 -19.20 -13.05
C THR A 69 -6.78 -17.99 -13.94
N VAL A 70 -5.87 -17.08 -13.61
CA VAL A 70 -5.47 -15.97 -14.48
C VAL A 70 -4.39 -16.50 -15.44
N GLY A 71 -4.76 -16.66 -16.71
CA GLY A 71 -3.95 -17.31 -17.74
C GLY A 71 -4.37 -18.76 -17.98
N SER A 72 -3.44 -19.60 -18.48
CA SER A 72 -3.72 -20.98 -18.87
C SER A 72 -3.99 -21.88 -17.66
N ARG A 73 -5.11 -22.59 -17.71
CA ARG A 73 -5.43 -23.62 -16.69
C ARG A 73 -4.76 -24.95 -17.06
N TRP A 74 -4.21 -25.63 -16.06
CA TRP A 74 -3.64 -26.98 -16.23
C TRP A 74 -4.60 -28.04 -15.66
N PHE A 75 -4.20 -28.84 -14.68
CA PHE A 75 -4.90 -30.06 -14.20
C PHE A 75 -5.74 -29.90 -12.91
N TRP A 76 -5.81 -28.71 -12.30
CA TRP A 76 -6.45 -28.52 -10.98
C TRP A 76 -7.95 -28.23 -10.99
N GLY A 77 -8.60 -28.18 -12.13
CA GLY A 77 -10.02 -27.86 -12.24
C GLY A 77 -10.34 -26.36 -12.11
N GLY A 78 -11.60 -26.02 -11.95
CA GLY A 78 -12.08 -24.63 -11.89
C GLY A 78 -12.24 -23.98 -13.27
N LYS A 79 -12.29 -22.63 -13.32
CA LYS A 79 -12.45 -21.83 -14.54
C LYS A 79 -11.24 -20.93 -14.77
N THR A 80 -11.01 -20.52 -16.00
CA THR A 80 -10.09 -19.42 -16.30
C THR A 80 -10.79 -18.08 -16.12
N LEU A 81 -10.03 -17.00 -15.97
CA LEU A 81 -10.60 -15.65 -15.95
C LEU A 81 -11.34 -15.33 -17.26
N ASP A 82 -10.84 -15.82 -18.40
CA ASP A 82 -11.48 -15.64 -19.70
C ASP A 82 -12.80 -16.44 -19.81
N ASP A 83 -12.88 -17.61 -19.20
CA ASP A 83 -14.15 -18.34 -19.11
C ASP A 83 -15.20 -17.54 -18.29
N ILE A 84 -14.76 -16.91 -17.19
CA ILE A 84 -15.65 -16.06 -16.37
C ILE A 84 -16.12 -14.84 -17.16
N ARG A 85 -15.22 -14.17 -17.88
CA ARG A 85 -15.57 -13.02 -18.73
C ARG A 85 -16.64 -13.35 -19.78
N LYS A 86 -16.58 -14.55 -20.37
CA LYS A 86 -17.58 -15.01 -21.34
C LYS A 86 -18.95 -15.30 -20.71
N LEU A 87 -19.01 -15.55 -19.41
CA LEU A 87 -20.23 -15.80 -18.67
C LEU A 87 -20.80 -14.53 -18.01
N ALA A 88 -20.21 -13.36 -18.28
CA ALA A 88 -20.62 -12.11 -17.69
C ALA A 88 -22.08 -11.77 -18.05
N ASP A 89 -22.89 -11.53 -17.04
CA ASP A 89 -24.23 -10.98 -17.21
C ASP A 89 -24.12 -9.49 -17.61
N PRO A 90 -24.74 -9.04 -18.71
CA PRO A 90 -24.73 -7.63 -19.09
C PRO A 90 -25.47 -6.73 -18.09
N ASN A 91 -26.38 -7.29 -17.28
CA ASN A 91 -27.16 -6.57 -16.28
C ASN A 91 -27.03 -7.21 -14.88
N PRO A 92 -25.81 -7.26 -14.31
CA PRO A 92 -25.63 -7.95 -13.04
C PRO A 92 -26.30 -7.18 -11.89
N THR A 93 -26.92 -7.92 -10.97
CA THR A 93 -27.37 -7.38 -9.69
C THR A 93 -26.23 -7.48 -8.68
N PHE A 94 -26.00 -6.40 -7.95
CA PHE A 94 -24.99 -6.36 -6.88
C PHE A 94 -25.67 -6.29 -5.51
N PRO A 95 -25.05 -6.88 -4.48
CA PRO A 95 -25.55 -6.72 -3.12
C PRO A 95 -25.44 -5.25 -2.67
N LYS A 96 -26.35 -4.83 -1.78
CA LYS A 96 -26.19 -3.56 -1.08
C LYS A 96 -25.06 -3.72 -0.07
N ILE A 97 -24.04 -2.89 -0.20
CA ILE A 97 -22.85 -2.88 0.65
C ILE A 97 -22.93 -1.69 1.60
N LEU A 98 -22.70 -1.92 2.89
CA LEU A 98 -22.68 -0.92 3.94
C LEU A 98 -21.23 -0.55 4.31
N SER A 99 -21.07 0.60 4.96
CA SER A 99 -19.74 1.06 5.41
C SER A 99 -19.04 0.08 6.35
N ASP A 100 -19.81 -0.58 7.21
CA ASP A 100 -19.27 -1.50 8.22
C ASP A 100 -19.07 -2.93 7.69
N ASP A 101 -19.49 -3.20 6.44
CA ASP A 101 -19.24 -4.51 5.85
C ASP A 101 -17.76 -4.74 5.62
N PRO A 102 -17.27 -5.97 5.86
CA PRO A 102 -15.90 -6.36 5.55
C PRO A 102 -15.57 -6.14 4.07
N ALA A 103 -14.45 -5.47 3.80
CA ALA A 103 -13.99 -5.18 2.44
C ALA A 103 -12.75 -5.98 2.05
N ALA A 104 -11.78 -6.16 2.96
CA ALA A 104 -10.56 -6.93 2.70
C ALA A 104 -9.92 -7.40 4.00
N ILE A 105 -9.08 -8.44 3.89
CA ILE A 105 -8.13 -8.83 4.93
C ILE A 105 -6.73 -8.68 4.36
N LEU A 106 -5.90 -7.84 5.01
CA LEU A 106 -4.50 -7.62 4.63
C LEU A 106 -3.57 -8.26 5.67
N PHE A 107 -2.74 -9.19 5.24
CA PHE A 107 -1.75 -9.80 6.13
C PHE A 107 -0.46 -8.99 6.16
N THR A 108 -0.01 -8.67 7.38
CA THR A 108 1.22 -7.93 7.67
C THR A 108 2.29 -8.85 8.24
N SER A 109 3.55 -8.41 8.21
CA SER A 109 4.68 -9.16 8.78
C SER A 109 4.63 -9.31 10.30
N GLY A 110 3.76 -8.56 10.99
CA GLY A 110 3.63 -8.53 12.45
C GLY A 110 4.96 -8.24 13.18
N SER A 111 4.96 -7.39 14.17
CA SER A 111 6.15 -7.09 15.00
C SER A 111 6.64 -8.33 15.79
N THR A 112 5.76 -9.28 16.07
CA THR A 112 6.02 -10.51 16.83
C THR A 112 6.43 -11.71 15.98
N GLY A 113 6.69 -11.51 14.67
CA GLY A 113 7.17 -12.55 13.76
C GLY A 113 6.12 -13.46 13.13
N SER A 114 4.90 -13.57 13.68
CA SER A 114 3.78 -14.24 13.02
C SER A 114 2.94 -13.22 12.25
N PRO A 115 2.60 -13.49 10.97
CA PRO A 115 1.71 -12.61 10.22
C PRO A 115 0.37 -12.44 10.92
N LYS A 116 -0.18 -11.22 10.89
CA LYS A 116 -1.52 -10.92 11.41
C LYS A 116 -2.41 -10.40 10.29
N GLY A 117 -3.65 -10.86 10.26
CA GLY A 117 -4.66 -10.37 9.31
C GLY A 117 -5.35 -9.12 9.85
N VAL A 118 -5.25 -8.02 9.12
CA VAL A 118 -5.95 -6.76 9.40
C VAL A 118 -7.23 -6.72 8.59
N LEU A 119 -8.37 -6.64 9.28
CA LEU A 119 -9.68 -6.53 8.64
C LEU A 119 -10.00 -5.07 8.31
N TYR A 120 -10.24 -4.81 7.03
CA TYR A 120 -10.72 -3.53 6.55
C TYR A 120 -12.21 -3.59 6.22
N THR A 121 -12.93 -2.52 6.57
CA THR A 121 -14.30 -2.30 6.11
C THR A 121 -14.34 -1.38 4.89
N HIS A 122 -15.48 -1.34 4.18
CA HIS A 122 -15.66 -0.39 3.09
C HIS A 122 -15.59 1.06 3.56
N GLY A 123 -16.10 1.36 4.77
CA GLY A 123 -16.01 2.68 5.39
C GLY A 123 -14.56 3.12 5.65
N MET A 124 -13.70 2.22 6.12
CA MET A 124 -12.26 2.48 6.31
C MET A 124 -11.60 2.90 5.00
N PHE A 125 -11.81 2.14 3.91
CA PHE A 125 -11.25 2.51 2.61
C PHE A 125 -11.76 3.85 2.09
N LEU A 126 -13.07 4.13 2.23
CA LEU A 126 -13.64 5.42 1.84
C LEU A 126 -13.06 6.58 2.65
N SER A 127 -12.88 6.38 3.95
CA SER A 127 -12.24 7.38 4.83
C SER A 127 -10.79 7.64 4.43
N GLN A 128 -10.03 6.59 4.13
CA GLN A 128 -8.65 6.72 3.63
C GLN A 128 -8.60 7.46 2.28
N LEU A 129 -9.48 7.13 1.32
CA LEU A 129 -9.57 7.83 0.03
C LEU A 129 -9.81 9.34 0.22
N ASN A 130 -10.75 9.71 1.08
CA ASN A 130 -11.06 11.10 1.36
C ASN A 130 -9.89 11.82 2.02
N THR A 131 -9.22 11.18 2.96
CA THR A 131 -8.04 11.72 3.65
C THR A 131 -6.86 11.90 2.69
N LEU A 132 -6.52 10.90 1.89
CA LEU A 132 -5.46 11.02 0.88
C LEU A 132 -5.74 12.15 -0.10
N ARG A 133 -6.99 12.24 -0.59
CA ARG A 133 -7.41 13.31 -1.49
C ARG A 133 -7.25 14.69 -0.87
N SER A 134 -7.69 14.88 0.37
CA SER A 134 -7.64 16.21 1.04
C SER A 134 -6.24 16.57 1.53
N CYS A 135 -5.51 15.66 2.19
CA CYS A 135 -4.19 15.93 2.75
C CYS A 135 -3.15 16.23 1.67
N TYR A 136 -3.25 15.57 0.53
CA TYR A 136 -2.25 15.72 -0.54
C TYR A 136 -2.78 16.48 -1.75
N ASP A 137 -3.94 17.11 -1.66
CA ASP A 137 -4.58 17.88 -2.73
C ASP A 137 -4.62 17.12 -4.08
N ILE A 138 -4.99 15.84 -4.02
CA ILE A 138 -5.09 14.99 -5.21
C ILE A 138 -6.36 15.33 -5.98
N LYS A 139 -6.22 15.53 -7.30
CA LYS A 139 -7.34 15.84 -8.18
C LYS A 139 -7.67 14.65 -9.08
N PRO A 140 -8.95 14.37 -9.36
CA PRO A 140 -9.33 13.45 -10.42
C PRO A 140 -8.68 13.84 -11.75
N GLY A 141 -8.27 12.84 -12.55
CA GLY A 141 -7.60 13.06 -13.83
C GLY A 141 -6.08 13.25 -13.75
N GLU A 142 -5.49 13.35 -12.56
CA GLU A 142 -4.04 13.27 -12.43
C GLU A 142 -3.51 11.89 -12.87
N ILE A 143 -2.26 11.85 -13.32
CA ILE A 143 -1.60 10.61 -13.76
C ILE A 143 -0.58 10.21 -12.70
N ASP A 144 -0.76 9.03 -12.15
CA ASP A 144 -0.04 8.55 -10.98
C ASP A 144 0.81 7.32 -11.30
N LEU A 145 2.11 7.40 -11.06
CA LEU A 145 3.06 6.29 -11.20
C LEU A 145 3.06 5.45 -9.93
N GLN A 146 2.46 4.28 -10.00
CA GLN A 146 2.32 3.38 -8.87
C GLN A 146 3.39 2.28 -8.88
N THR A 147 4.32 2.38 -7.96
CA THR A 147 5.36 1.36 -7.78
C THR A 147 5.05 0.37 -6.65
N PHE A 148 3.87 0.48 -6.06
CA PHE A 148 3.30 -0.50 -5.14
C PHE A 148 1.82 -0.72 -5.49
N PRO A 149 1.49 -1.87 -6.09
CA PRO A 149 0.19 -2.08 -6.75
C PRO A 149 -1.06 -1.95 -5.87
N LEU A 150 -0.96 -2.21 -4.56
CA LEU A 150 -2.08 -1.98 -3.64
C LEU A 150 -2.47 -0.50 -3.57
N PHE A 151 -1.50 0.41 -3.65
CA PHE A 151 -1.79 1.85 -3.66
C PHE A 151 -2.43 2.32 -4.97
N ALA A 152 -2.28 1.56 -6.06
CA ALA A 152 -3.02 1.84 -7.30
C ALA A 152 -4.54 1.77 -7.11
N LEU A 153 -5.03 0.97 -6.16
CA LEU A 153 -6.45 0.93 -5.80
C LEU A 153 -6.93 2.29 -5.26
N PHE A 154 -6.13 2.93 -4.43
CA PHE A 154 -6.44 4.29 -3.94
C PHE A 154 -6.41 5.31 -5.08
N GLY A 155 -5.38 5.28 -5.94
CA GLY A 155 -5.28 6.18 -7.10
C GLY A 155 -6.52 6.10 -7.99
N VAL A 156 -6.89 4.88 -8.40
CA VAL A 156 -8.10 4.64 -9.20
C VAL A 156 -9.38 5.05 -8.45
N GLY A 157 -9.47 4.73 -7.15
CA GLY A 157 -10.60 5.10 -6.31
C GLY A 157 -10.79 6.62 -6.16
N ILE A 158 -9.72 7.41 -6.22
CA ILE A 158 -9.76 8.89 -6.22
C ILE A 158 -10.09 9.46 -7.62
N GLY A 159 -10.00 8.66 -8.67
CA GLY A 159 -10.24 9.08 -10.06
C GLY A 159 -8.97 9.49 -10.80
N MET A 160 -7.79 9.03 -10.36
CA MET A 160 -6.52 9.19 -11.07
C MET A 160 -6.36 8.09 -12.14
N THR A 161 -5.52 8.37 -13.13
CA THR A 161 -5.02 7.33 -14.03
C THR A 161 -3.77 6.70 -13.42
N SER A 162 -3.87 5.45 -12.98
CA SER A 162 -2.73 4.73 -12.39
C SER A 162 -1.89 4.05 -13.47
N ILE A 163 -0.61 4.39 -13.52
CA ILE A 163 0.40 3.79 -14.39
C ILE A 163 1.23 2.81 -13.58
N LEU A 164 1.24 1.56 -13.99
CA LEU A 164 2.10 0.52 -13.40
C LEU A 164 3.34 0.36 -14.29
N PRO A 165 4.53 0.76 -13.82
CA PRO A 165 5.75 0.60 -14.59
C PRO A 165 6.13 -0.89 -14.69
N GLU A 166 6.87 -1.24 -15.73
CA GLU A 166 7.45 -2.58 -15.85
C GLU A 166 8.58 -2.74 -14.85
N MET A 167 8.30 -3.47 -13.76
CA MET A 167 9.27 -3.74 -12.69
C MET A 167 8.89 -4.98 -11.87
N ASP A 168 9.85 -5.51 -11.13
CA ASP A 168 9.57 -6.47 -10.05
C ASP A 168 9.15 -5.70 -8.79
N PHE A 169 7.85 -5.66 -8.51
CA PHE A 169 7.28 -4.94 -7.36
C PHE A 169 7.71 -5.53 -6.01
N THR A 170 8.25 -6.76 -5.98
CA THR A 170 8.77 -7.39 -4.75
C THR A 170 10.20 -6.94 -4.43
N ARG A 171 10.88 -6.28 -5.37
CA ARG A 171 12.27 -5.84 -5.26
C ARG A 171 12.46 -4.39 -5.70
N PRO A 172 11.81 -3.42 -5.06
CA PRO A 172 11.81 -2.02 -5.50
C PRO A 172 13.21 -1.41 -5.59
N ALA A 173 14.15 -1.82 -4.74
CA ALA A 173 15.55 -1.38 -4.80
C ALA A 173 16.30 -1.83 -6.07
N LYS A 174 15.80 -2.86 -6.77
CA LYS A 174 16.40 -3.40 -8.00
C LYS A 174 15.68 -2.93 -9.27
N VAL A 175 14.86 -1.91 -9.16
CA VAL A 175 14.19 -1.31 -10.31
C VAL A 175 15.19 -0.83 -11.35
N ASN A 176 14.85 -0.95 -12.64
CA ASN A 176 15.57 -0.25 -13.69
C ASN A 176 15.15 1.23 -13.68
N PRO A 177 16.02 2.16 -13.24
CA PRO A 177 15.63 3.56 -13.11
C PRO A 177 15.30 4.22 -14.44
N GLU A 178 15.91 3.79 -15.55
CA GLU A 178 15.60 4.32 -16.87
C GLU A 178 14.17 4.00 -17.30
N MET A 179 13.66 2.81 -16.96
CA MET A 179 12.25 2.45 -17.21
C MET A 179 11.28 3.36 -16.44
N ILE A 180 11.61 3.71 -15.19
CA ILE A 180 10.81 4.67 -14.40
C ILE A 180 10.80 6.04 -15.08
N LEU A 181 11.96 6.53 -15.52
CA LEU A 181 12.09 7.83 -16.18
C LEU A 181 11.33 7.86 -17.52
N GLN A 182 11.50 6.84 -18.35
CA GLN A 182 10.81 6.72 -19.63
C GLN A 182 9.30 6.65 -19.45
N THR A 183 8.83 5.82 -18.50
CA THR A 183 7.40 5.72 -18.19
C THR A 183 6.84 7.04 -17.70
N ALA A 184 7.53 7.71 -16.76
CA ALA A 184 7.09 8.99 -16.22
C ALA A 184 7.00 10.07 -17.30
N THR A 185 7.98 10.11 -18.23
CA THR A 185 8.01 11.08 -19.34
C THR A 185 6.95 10.76 -20.38
N ALA A 186 6.91 9.51 -20.87
CA ALA A 186 5.99 9.11 -21.94
C ALA A 186 4.52 9.24 -21.56
N GLN A 187 4.20 9.04 -20.30
CA GLN A 187 2.83 9.11 -19.77
C GLN A 187 2.50 10.47 -19.12
N ASN A 188 3.42 11.45 -19.15
CA ASN A 188 3.22 12.75 -18.49
C ASN A 188 2.80 12.63 -17.02
N VAL A 189 3.45 11.74 -16.28
CA VAL A 189 3.14 11.46 -14.88
C VAL A 189 3.22 12.73 -14.04
N THR A 190 2.17 13.00 -13.26
CA THR A 190 2.09 14.19 -12.37
C THR A 190 2.24 13.86 -10.89
N SER A 191 1.97 12.63 -10.51
CA SER A 191 2.07 12.11 -9.14
C SER A 191 2.78 10.77 -9.14
N ALA A 192 3.45 10.42 -8.05
CA ALA A 192 4.07 9.10 -7.91
C ALA A 192 4.00 8.61 -6.46
N PHE A 193 3.83 7.30 -6.29
CA PHE A 193 4.01 6.61 -5.02
C PHE A 193 5.20 5.65 -5.12
N GLY A 194 6.03 5.60 -4.07
CA GLY A 194 7.13 4.63 -4.02
C GLY A 194 7.84 4.56 -2.68
N SER A 195 8.56 3.45 -2.47
CA SER A 195 9.39 3.27 -1.28
C SER A 195 10.67 4.10 -1.33
N PRO A 196 11.28 4.43 -0.18
CA PRO A 196 12.59 5.08 -0.13
C PRO A 196 13.67 4.30 -0.91
N ALA A 197 13.63 2.98 -0.88
CA ALA A 197 14.59 2.13 -1.58
C ALA A 197 14.51 2.27 -3.11
N LEU A 198 13.30 2.38 -3.66
CA LEU A 198 13.10 2.67 -5.08
C LEU A 198 13.63 4.05 -5.44
N TRP A 199 13.22 5.05 -4.67
CA TRP A 199 13.58 6.44 -4.95
C TRP A 199 15.07 6.72 -4.73
N ASP A 200 15.75 5.98 -3.82
CA ASP A 200 17.22 6.04 -3.70
C ASP A 200 17.90 5.58 -5.01
N THR A 201 17.45 4.46 -5.58
CA THR A 201 17.97 3.95 -6.86
C THR A 201 17.70 4.94 -8.01
N VAL A 202 16.48 5.44 -8.12
CA VAL A 202 16.10 6.38 -9.19
C VAL A 202 16.85 7.70 -9.05
N SER A 203 16.91 8.28 -7.85
CA SER A 203 17.57 9.58 -7.63
C SER A 203 19.08 9.53 -7.90
N ARG A 204 19.77 8.46 -7.48
CA ARG A 204 21.20 8.28 -7.80
C ARG A 204 21.45 8.20 -9.30
N HIS A 205 20.61 7.47 -10.02
CA HIS A 205 20.69 7.38 -11.48
C HIS A 205 20.46 8.74 -12.14
N CYS A 206 19.44 9.49 -11.69
CA CYS A 206 19.15 10.83 -12.19
C CYS A 206 20.35 11.76 -12.05
N LEU A 207 20.96 11.82 -10.87
CA LEU A 207 22.14 12.65 -10.63
C LEU A 207 23.34 12.22 -11.50
N LYS A 208 23.63 10.92 -11.57
CA LYS A 208 24.74 10.38 -12.34
C LYS A 208 24.64 10.70 -13.84
N HIS A 209 23.43 10.72 -14.38
CA HIS A 209 23.18 10.88 -15.82
C HIS A 209 22.52 12.22 -16.17
N ASN A 210 22.51 13.18 -15.24
CA ASN A 210 21.90 14.51 -15.40
C ASN A 210 20.45 14.42 -15.92
N ARG A 211 19.66 13.49 -15.37
CA ARG A 211 18.26 13.28 -15.73
C ARG A 211 17.33 13.98 -14.73
N ARG A 212 16.16 14.41 -15.20
CA ARG A 212 15.14 15.08 -14.38
C ARG A 212 13.77 14.46 -14.59
N LEU A 213 12.86 14.75 -13.65
CA LEU A 213 11.45 14.35 -13.67
C LEU A 213 10.56 15.61 -13.66
N PRO A 214 10.51 16.35 -14.78
CA PRO A 214 9.94 17.69 -14.81
C PRO A 214 8.41 17.74 -14.75
N THR A 215 7.72 16.62 -15.00
CA THR A 215 6.26 16.54 -15.00
C THR A 215 5.68 16.24 -13.62
N ILE A 216 6.47 15.64 -12.72
CA ILE A 216 6.03 15.25 -11.39
C ILE A 216 5.81 16.49 -10.52
N LYS A 217 4.60 16.61 -9.98
CA LYS A 217 4.16 17.67 -9.06
C LYS A 217 4.15 17.19 -7.60
N ARG A 218 3.98 15.86 -7.40
CA ARG A 218 3.86 15.24 -6.08
C ARG A 218 4.48 13.85 -6.04
N ILE A 219 5.17 13.57 -4.93
CA ILE A 219 5.62 12.21 -4.59
C ILE A 219 5.10 11.89 -3.19
N LEU A 220 4.50 10.72 -3.04
CA LEU A 220 4.22 10.11 -1.75
C LEU A 220 5.27 9.01 -1.53
N MET A 221 6.08 9.15 -0.48
CA MET A 221 7.18 8.22 -0.18
C MET A 221 6.93 7.59 1.18
N ALA A 222 6.76 6.27 1.23
CA ALA A 222 6.42 5.56 2.47
C ALA A 222 6.94 4.11 2.48
N GLY A 223 6.70 3.41 3.58
CA GLY A 223 7.04 2.00 3.78
C GLY A 223 8.34 1.75 4.54
N ALA A 224 9.14 2.78 4.78
CA ALA A 224 10.34 2.73 5.63
C ALA A 224 10.72 4.16 6.04
N PRO A 225 11.61 4.34 7.06
CA PRO A 225 12.17 5.64 7.38
C PRO A 225 12.87 6.27 6.17
N ILE A 226 12.68 7.57 5.96
CA ILE A 226 13.19 8.29 4.80
C ILE A 226 14.38 9.16 5.22
N PRO A 227 15.59 8.85 4.73
CA PRO A 227 16.76 9.66 5.03
C PRO A 227 16.65 11.07 4.43
N GLY A 228 16.98 12.11 5.22
CA GLY A 228 17.01 13.49 4.72
C GLY A 228 17.95 13.67 3.51
N SER A 229 19.08 12.94 3.47
CA SER A 229 19.99 12.93 2.32
C SER A 229 19.35 12.39 1.03
N LEU A 230 18.33 11.53 1.12
CA LEU A 230 17.54 11.14 -0.04
C LEU A 230 16.67 12.32 -0.51
N LEU A 231 16.06 13.04 0.40
CA LEU A 231 15.20 14.19 0.09
C LEU A 231 16.00 15.35 -0.50
N GLU A 232 17.22 15.61 -0.02
CA GLU A 232 18.15 16.62 -0.59
C GLU A 232 18.45 16.36 -2.07
N ARG A 233 18.63 15.11 -2.48
CA ARG A 233 18.93 14.78 -3.88
C ARG A 233 17.83 15.22 -4.86
N PHE A 234 16.60 15.30 -4.40
CA PHE A 234 15.49 15.70 -5.25
C PHE A 234 15.49 17.17 -5.66
N ASP A 235 16.27 18.05 -4.99
CA ASP A 235 16.41 19.46 -5.38
C ASP A 235 17.02 19.63 -6.78
N GLN A 236 17.83 18.67 -7.21
CA GLN A 236 18.45 18.66 -8.54
C GLN A 236 17.62 17.93 -9.61
N ILE A 237 16.63 17.14 -9.19
CA ILE A 237 15.89 16.21 -10.06
C ILE A 237 14.50 16.74 -10.38
N LEU A 238 13.86 17.37 -9.42
CA LEU A 238 12.50 17.88 -9.50
C LEU A 238 12.49 19.39 -9.64
N LYS A 239 11.33 19.94 -9.96
CA LYS A 239 11.10 21.37 -9.90
C LYS A 239 10.97 21.84 -8.44
N PRO A 240 11.32 23.10 -8.12
CA PRO A 240 11.24 23.61 -6.75
C PRO A 240 9.84 23.53 -6.12
N GLU A 241 8.79 23.66 -6.93
CA GLU A 241 7.40 23.57 -6.49
C GLU A 241 6.89 22.16 -6.26
N THR A 242 7.65 21.13 -6.66
CA THR A 242 7.26 19.72 -6.46
C THR A 242 7.26 19.36 -4.98
N LYS A 243 6.15 18.84 -4.52
CA LYS A 243 5.98 18.43 -3.12
C LYS A 243 6.33 16.94 -2.95
N ILE A 244 7.09 16.63 -1.91
CA ILE A 244 7.33 15.25 -1.48
C ILE A 244 6.80 15.13 -0.06
N TYR A 245 5.84 14.24 0.11
CA TYR A 245 5.27 13.92 1.41
C TYR A 245 5.76 12.56 1.88
N THR A 246 5.98 12.44 3.17
CA THR A 246 6.41 11.20 3.82
C THR A 246 5.35 10.75 4.82
N PRO A 247 4.25 10.11 4.33
CA PRO A 247 3.22 9.59 5.22
C PRO A 247 3.76 8.46 6.12
N TYR A 248 3.39 8.54 7.40
CA TYR A 248 3.66 7.55 8.42
C TYR A 248 2.38 6.80 8.76
N GLY A 249 2.50 5.51 9.00
CA GLY A 249 1.42 4.63 9.41
C GLY A 249 1.80 3.16 9.26
N ALA A 250 0.89 2.29 9.63
CA ALA A 250 0.99 0.86 9.46
C ALA A 250 -0.25 0.32 8.73
N THR A 251 -0.26 -0.95 8.37
CA THR A 251 -1.45 -1.55 7.72
C THR A 251 -2.69 -1.42 8.60
N GLU A 252 -2.52 -1.42 9.92
CA GLU A 252 -3.58 -1.25 10.92
C GLU A 252 -4.18 0.17 10.92
N SER A 253 -3.41 1.19 10.53
CA SER A 253 -3.88 2.57 10.39
C SER A 253 -2.90 3.37 9.53
N LEU A 254 -3.36 3.89 8.39
CA LEU A 254 -2.54 4.69 7.50
C LEU A 254 -3.40 5.62 6.60
N PRO A 255 -2.97 6.89 6.41
CA PRO A 255 -1.87 7.55 7.12
C PRO A 255 -2.26 7.95 8.55
N VAL A 256 -1.29 7.94 9.47
CA VAL A 256 -1.45 8.46 10.83
C VAL A 256 -0.93 9.88 10.94
N ALA A 257 0.26 10.10 10.38
CA ALA A 257 0.90 11.41 10.33
C ALA A 257 1.59 11.63 8.98
N SER A 258 1.94 12.84 8.66
CA SER A 258 2.66 13.17 7.43
C SER A 258 3.49 14.44 7.59
N ILE A 259 4.63 14.50 6.88
CA ILE A 259 5.49 15.67 6.82
C ILE A 259 5.91 15.92 5.36
N GLU A 260 6.06 17.19 5.00
CA GLU A 260 6.53 17.58 3.67
C GLU A 260 8.06 17.76 3.68
N ARG A 261 8.70 17.49 2.56
CA ARG A 261 10.15 17.53 2.36
C ARG A 261 10.80 18.82 2.87
N LYS A 262 10.23 19.99 2.58
CA LYS A 262 10.81 21.26 3.01
C LYS A 262 10.91 21.33 4.52
N GLU A 263 9.84 20.99 5.22
CA GLU A 263 9.83 20.97 6.68
C GLU A 263 10.85 19.96 7.24
N VAL A 264 11.01 18.79 6.57
CA VAL A 264 12.07 17.85 6.96
C VAL A 264 13.43 18.48 6.84
N LEU A 265 13.76 19.10 5.70
CA LEU A 265 15.10 19.63 5.43
C LEU A 265 15.42 20.88 6.25
N GLU A 266 14.44 21.76 6.44
CA GLU A 266 14.61 23.04 7.14
C GLU A 266 14.59 22.88 8.66
N GLU A 267 13.79 21.97 9.22
CA GLU A 267 13.54 21.93 10.67
C GLU A 267 14.03 20.64 11.35
N THR A 268 13.73 19.45 10.76
CA THR A 268 13.85 18.20 11.52
C THR A 268 15.09 17.38 11.17
N PHE A 269 15.64 17.55 9.97
CA PHE A 269 16.80 16.77 9.52
C PHE A 269 18.05 17.00 10.37
N GLN A 270 18.30 18.23 10.79
CA GLN A 270 19.45 18.54 11.65
C GLN A 270 19.30 17.88 13.03
N LYS A 271 18.10 17.88 13.61
CA LYS A 271 17.81 17.18 14.87
C LYS A 271 18.03 15.67 14.73
N ASN A 272 17.58 15.10 13.59
CA ASN A 272 17.84 13.68 13.30
C ASN A 272 19.35 13.35 13.24
N ARG A 273 20.17 14.22 12.61
CA ARG A 273 21.64 14.08 12.58
C ARG A 273 22.29 14.20 13.96
N GLN A 274 21.65 14.87 14.90
CA GLN A 274 22.10 15.01 16.30
C GLN A 274 21.66 13.83 17.19
N GLY A 275 21.03 12.79 16.60
CA GLY A 275 20.63 11.58 17.32
C GLY A 275 19.17 11.55 17.77
N HIS A 276 18.38 12.58 17.44
CA HIS A 276 16.93 12.51 17.59
C HIS A 276 16.33 11.53 16.58
N GLY A 277 15.19 10.94 16.90
CA GLY A 277 14.46 10.06 16.01
C GLY A 277 13.99 10.75 14.73
N THR A 278 13.57 9.96 13.75
CA THR A 278 12.98 10.50 12.51
C THR A 278 11.63 11.13 12.80
N CYS A 279 11.47 12.42 12.48
CA CYS A 279 10.19 13.09 12.60
C CYS A 279 9.22 12.55 11.56
N VAL A 280 8.03 12.12 12.00
CA VAL A 280 6.95 11.62 11.13
C VAL A 280 5.90 12.69 10.81
N GLY A 281 6.08 13.90 11.32
CA GLY A 281 5.26 15.06 11.00
C GLY A 281 4.05 15.24 11.90
N ARG A 282 2.99 15.82 11.32
CA ARG A 282 1.74 16.13 12.03
C ARG A 282 0.70 15.07 11.78
N ILE A 283 -0.13 14.84 12.79
CA ILE A 283 -1.27 13.94 12.73
C ILE A 283 -2.20 14.40 11.61
N VAL A 284 -2.66 13.46 10.79
CA VAL A 284 -3.61 13.78 9.72
C VAL A 284 -5.02 14.00 10.30
N PRO A 285 -5.86 14.83 9.64
CA PRO A 285 -7.22 15.09 10.10
C PRO A 285 -8.03 13.79 10.26
N GLY A 286 -8.75 13.66 11.38
CA GLY A 286 -9.58 12.49 11.69
C GLY A 286 -8.89 11.43 12.55
N ILE A 287 -7.58 11.55 12.79
CA ILE A 287 -6.84 10.67 13.71
C ILE A 287 -6.64 11.37 15.05
N GLU A 288 -6.94 10.66 16.13
CA GLU A 288 -6.49 10.95 17.49
C GLU A 288 -5.26 10.09 17.77
N LEU A 289 -4.19 10.70 18.29
CA LEU A 289 -2.95 10.00 18.61
C LEU A 289 -2.55 10.30 20.05
N LYS A 290 -2.14 9.27 20.78
CA LYS A 290 -1.62 9.37 22.13
C LYS A 290 -0.37 8.52 22.28
N ILE A 291 0.50 8.93 23.19
CA ILE A 291 1.70 8.19 23.56
C ILE A 291 1.45 7.57 24.92
N ILE A 292 1.67 6.27 25.03
CA ILE A 292 1.48 5.50 26.27
C ILE A 292 2.77 4.81 26.69
N SER A 293 2.83 4.31 27.91
CA SER A 293 3.93 3.46 28.35
C SER A 293 4.02 2.20 27.48
N ILE A 294 5.25 1.82 27.11
CA ILE A 294 5.49 0.62 26.30
C ILE A 294 5.03 -0.62 27.09
N THR A 295 4.15 -1.42 26.50
CA THR A 295 3.64 -2.65 27.10
C THR A 295 3.35 -3.72 26.03
N ASP A 296 3.63 -4.98 26.40
CA ASP A 296 3.21 -6.14 25.60
C ASP A 296 1.83 -6.67 26.03
N ASP A 297 1.26 -6.12 27.11
CA ASP A 297 -0.03 -6.54 27.63
C ASP A 297 -1.19 -5.96 26.82
N ALA A 298 -2.24 -6.75 26.66
CA ALA A 298 -3.46 -6.27 26.01
C ALA A 298 -4.14 -5.18 26.86
N ILE A 299 -4.50 -4.07 26.21
CA ILE A 299 -5.27 -2.97 26.81
C ILE A 299 -6.74 -3.13 26.43
N PRO A 300 -7.56 -3.80 27.24
CA PRO A 300 -8.95 -4.11 26.87
C PRO A 300 -9.86 -2.88 26.89
N LYS A 301 -9.50 -1.85 27.63
CA LYS A 301 -10.26 -0.61 27.75
C LYS A 301 -9.32 0.57 27.97
N TRP A 302 -9.58 1.65 27.22
CA TRP A 302 -8.84 2.90 27.41
C TRP A 302 -9.02 3.49 28.82
N ASN A 303 -7.92 4.01 29.37
CA ASN A 303 -7.87 4.80 30.60
C ASN A 303 -6.89 5.95 30.39
N ASP A 304 -7.29 7.16 30.75
CA ASP A 304 -6.47 8.38 30.54
C ASP A 304 -5.14 8.35 31.33
N SER A 305 -5.04 7.55 32.38
CA SER A 305 -3.78 7.33 33.11
C SER A 305 -2.71 6.58 32.31
N LEU A 306 -3.06 6.00 31.16
CA LEU A 306 -2.09 5.36 30.26
C LEU A 306 -1.28 6.38 29.46
N GLU A 307 -1.82 7.59 29.26
CA GLU A 307 -1.18 8.63 28.46
C GLU A 307 0.04 9.20 29.18
N LEU A 308 1.16 9.22 28.49
CA LEU A 308 2.39 9.83 28.97
C LEU A 308 2.39 11.34 28.77
N PRO A 309 3.07 12.11 29.65
CA PRO A 309 3.32 13.52 29.45
C PRO A 309 4.02 13.81 28.13
N GLN A 310 3.77 15.00 27.57
CA GLN A 310 4.41 15.43 26.34
C GLN A 310 5.94 15.41 26.46
N GLY A 311 6.62 14.79 25.48
CA GLY A 311 8.08 14.69 25.41
C GLY A 311 8.64 13.41 25.99
N GLU A 312 7.81 12.58 26.62
CA GLU A 312 8.24 11.24 27.06
C GLU A 312 8.22 10.23 25.91
N ILE A 313 9.09 9.23 26.01
CA ILE A 313 9.22 8.15 25.02
C ILE A 313 8.25 7.03 25.38
N GLY A 314 7.43 6.63 24.44
CA GLY A 314 6.45 5.58 24.63
C GLY A 314 5.96 4.94 23.33
N GLU A 315 4.88 4.19 23.43
CA GLU A 315 4.22 3.53 22.32
C GLU A 315 3.12 4.41 21.73
N ILE A 316 3.03 4.42 20.39
CA ILE A 316 2.01 5.20 19.67
C ILE A 316 0.70 4.42 19.67
N THR A 317 -0.35 5.03 20.19
CA THR A 317 -1.73 4.55 20.05
C THR A 317 -2.53 5.52 19.19
N VAL A 318 -3.40 4.96 18.35
CA VAL A 318 -4.22 5.75 17.43
C VAL A 318 -5.68 5.34 17.51
N LYS A 319 -6.55 6.31 17.25
CA LYS A 319 -7.98 6.10 17.05
C LYS A 319 -8.42 6.94 15.86
N GLY A 320 -9.21 6.35 14.98
CA GLY A 320 -9.66 7.04 13.78
C GLY A 320 -10.70 6.25 13.00
N PRO A 321 -11.14 6.76 11.85
CA PRO A 321 -12.13 6.12 11.00
C PRO A 321 -11.54 5.05 10.07
N TRP A 322 -10.21 4.79 10.13
CA TRP A 322 -9.51 3.73 9.40
C TRP A 322 -8.45 3.04 10.25
#